data_7164d9aa6811945bb8af1562cf388250
#
_entry.id   7164d9aa6811945bb8af1562cf388250
#
_cell.length_a   1.000
_cell.length_b   1.000
_cell.length_c   1.000
_cell.angle_alpha   90.00
_cell.angle_beta   90.00
_cell.angle_gamma   90.00
#
_symmetry.space_group_name_H-M   'P 1'
#
loop_
_entity.id
_entity.type
_entity.pdbx_description
1 polymer ?
#
loop_
_entity_poly.entity_id
_entity_poly.type
_entity_poly.pdbx_seq_one_letter_code
_entity_poly.pdbx_strand_id
1 'polypeptide(L)'
;TMARAPNLFTIGGESHRAIESLPGLHPSAHGWASNQLSASDASPEVIAAVRHSFAQSLRDRDGVAPRPGQPVRLLEKTPKNTLRVPFLREVFPGAQFVFLYREPREVLASMIEAWGSGRFRTYPDLPGWSGLTWSLLLVPGWREYRDLPVEELVARQWATTLERLLDDLESVPASSIAPIRYADFLAQPQAEIERLCARLQLPWDVALGTLPPSRHTLTKPEPDKWRKHEDVLSRVLPKVEPTRLRVEAFLQRLG
;
A
#
# COMPACT_ATOMS: atom_id res chain seq x y z
N THR A 1 4.72 -8.82 9.72
CA THR A 1 4.09 -9.60 10.81
C THR A 1 3.24 -10.72 10.23
N MET A 2 2.17 -10.45 9.47
CA MET A 2 1.26 -11.48 8.89
C MET A 2 1.98 -12.61 8.13
N ALA A 3 3.07 -12.32 7.42
CA ALA A 3 3.85 -13.33 6.69
C ALA A 3 4.39 -14.48 7.57
N ARG A 4 4.26 -14.38 8.90
CA ARG A 4 4.59 -15.45 9.85
C ARG A 4 3.44 -16.45 10.06
N ALA A 5 2.25 -16.18 9.52
CA ALA A 5 1.12 -17.12 9.59
C ALA A 5 1.42 -18.41 8.81
N PRO A 6 0.99 -19.58 9.31
CA PRO A 6 1.13 -20.84 8.59
C PRO A 6 0.42 -20.80 7.24
N ASN A 7 0.99 -21.49 6.27
CA ASN A 7 0.42 -21.65 4.91
C ASN A 7 0.21 -20.32 4.13
N LEU A 8 0.80 -19.21 4.60
CA LEU A 8 0.89 -17.98 3.83
C LEU A 8 2.20 -17.94 3.06
N PHE A 9 2.11 -17.54 1.80
CA PHE A 9 3.25 -17.35 0.91
C PHE A 9 3.40 -15.86 0.57
N THR A 10 4.63 -15.40 0.43
CA THR A 10 4.97 -14.05 -0.02
C THR A 10 6.02 -14.11 -1.12
N ILE A 11 6.19 -13.02 -1.84
CA ILE A 11 7.30 -12.86 -2.79
C ILE A 11 8.57 -12.29 -2.12
N GLY A 12 8.58 -12.17 -0.79
CA GLY A 12 9.74 -11.68 -0.02
C GLY A 12 9.98 -10.17 -0.09
N GLY A 13 9.18 -9.42 -0.82
CA GLY A 13 9.32 -7.97 -1.02
C GLY A 13 8.07 -7.32 -1.59
N GLU A 14 8.25 -6.17 -2.22
CA GLU A 14 7.18 -5.46 -2.92
C GLU A 14 7.11 -5.89 -4.40
N SER A 15 5.89 -5.96 -4.95
CA SER A 15 5.59 -6.50 -6.27
C SER A 15 5.89 -5.54 -7.45
N HIS A 16 6.66 -4.47 -7.23
CA HIS A 16 6.96 -3.50 -8.30
C HIS A 16 7.43 -4.19 -9.58
N ARG A 17 8.45 -5.04 -9.50
CA ARG A 17 8.97 -5.77 -10.65
C ARG A 17 8.01 -6.84 -11.16
N ALA A 18 7.34 -7.55 -10.26
CA ALA A 18 6.42 -8.62 -10.64
C ALA A 18 5.26 -8.12 -11.52
N ILE A 19 4.89 -6.85 -11.40
CA ILE A 19 3.82 -6.23 -12.19
C ILE A 19 4.43 -5.32 -13.28
N GLU A 20 5.23 -4.33 -12.90
CA GLU A 20 5.66 -3.25 -13.82
C GLU A 20 6.70 -3.69 -14.85
N SER A 21 7.34 -4.86 -14.72
CA SER A 21 8.20 -5.40 -15.78
C SER A 21 7.42 -6.06 -16.93
N LEU A 22 6.12 -6.29 -16.74
CA LEU A 22 5.29 -6.88 -17.77
C LEU A 22 4.85 -5.83 -18.79
N PRO A 23 4.78 -6.18 -20.09
CA PRO A 23 4.33 -5.27 -21.12
C PRO A 23 2.98 -4.63 -20.81
N GLY A 24 2.87 -3.33 -21.01
CA GLY A 24 1.63 -2.58 -20.79
C GLY A 24 1.33 -2.18 -19.33
N LEU A 25 2.03 -2.70 -18.33
CA LEU A 25 1.69 -2.44 -16.91
C LEU A 25 2.56 -1.37 -16.24
N HIS A 26 3.64 -0.94 -16.89
CA HIS A 26 4.44 0.18 -16.38
C HIS A 26 3.78 1.52 -16.74
N PRO A 27 3.84 2.55 -15.88
CA PRO A 27 3.24 3.86 -16.14
C PRO A 27 3.65 4.48 -17.49
N SER A 28 4.84 4.20 -18.00
CA SER A 28 5.28 4.70 -19.31
C SER A 28 4.40 4.20 -20.47
N ALA A 29 3.80 3.01 -20.36
CA ALA A 29 2.88 2.48 -21.35
C ALA A 29 1.55 3.26 -21.40
N HIS A 30 1.23 3.97 -20.34
CA HIS A 30 0.03 4.82 -20.18
C HIS A 30 0.39 6.32 -20.19
N GLY A 31 1.44 6.72 -20.91
CA GLY A 31 1.87 8.13 -20.99
C GLY A 31 2.23 8.76 -19.63
N TRP A 32 2.67 7.94 -18.69
CA TRP A 32 3.00 8.37 -17.32
C TRP A 32 1.82 9.00 -16.59
N ALA A 33 0.60 8.52 -16.83
CA ALA A 33 -0.60 9.05 -16.18
C ALA A 33 -0.58 8.81 -14.67
N SER A 34 -0.32 7.57 -14.24
CA SER A 34 -0.20 7.18 -12.82
C SER A 34 0.28 5.73 -12.68
N ASN A 35 0.36 5.24 -11.43
CA ASN A 35 0.49 3.79 -11.14
C ASN A 35 -0.83 3.03 -11.22
N GLN A 36 -1.92 3.70 -11.54
CA GLN A 36 -3.24 3.08 -11.58
C GLN A 36 -3.31 2.00 -12.67
N LEU A 37 -3.92 0.87 -12.30
CA LEU A 37 -4.31 -0.18 -13.21
C LEU A 37 -5.78 -0.53 -12.93
N SER A 38 -6.54 -0.71 -13.99
CA SER A 38 -7.98 -0.99 -13.97
C SER A 38 -8.27 -2.45 -14.33
N ALA A 39 -9.51 -2.87 -14.27
CA ALA A 39 -9.94 -4.19 -14.73
C ALA A 39 -9.63 -4.40 -16.23
N SER A 40 -9.66 -3.33 -17.05
CA SER A 40 -9.38 -3.43 -18.49
C SER A 40 -7.91 -3.73 -18.79
N ASP A 41 -6.99 -3.52 -17.84
CA ASP A 41 -5.57 -3.85 -17.99
C ASP A 41 -5.30 -5.35 -17.72
N ALA A 42 -6.30 -6.09 -17.26
CA ALA A 42 -6.21 -7.51 -16.89
C ALA A 42 -6.73 -8.43 -18.00
N SER A 43 -6.09 -8.41 -19.19
CA SER A 43 -6.39 -9.44 -20.20
C SER A 43 -6.03 -10.84 -19.71
N PRO A 44 -6.59 -11.92 -20.30
CA PRO A 44 -6.24 -13.30 -19.92
C PRO A 44 -4.73 -13.56 -19.94
N GLU A 45 -4.01 -13.01 -20.93
CA GLU A 45 -2.56 -13.13 -21.08
C GLU A 45 -1.81 -12.39 -19.96
N VAL A 46 -2.27 -11.18 -19.61
CA VAL A 46 -1.73 -10.40 -18.51
C VAL A 46 -1.97 -11.10 -17.18
N ILE A 47 -3.18 -11.61 -16.94
CA ILE A 47 -3.50 -12.39 -15.74
C ILE A 47 -2.54 -13.58 -15.59
N ALA A 48 -2.36 -14.37 -16.67
CA ALA A 48 -1.46 -15.50 -16.66
C ALA A 48 -0.01 -15.10 -16.37
N ALA A 49 0.46 -14.03 -17.03
CA ALA A 49 1.82 -13.51 -16.85
C ALA A 49 2.08 -12.99 -15.42
N VAL A 50 1.14 -12.23 -14.84
CA VAL A 50 1.25 -11.75 -13.46
C VAL A 50 1.29 -12.90 -12.48
N ARG A 51 0.35 -13.84 -12.58
CA ARG A 51 0.32 -15.04 -11.71
C ARG A 51 1.61 -15.85 -11.82
N HIS A 52 2.13 -16.02 -13.05
CA HIS A 52 3.41 -16.72 -13.26
C HIS A 52 4.57 -15.97 -12.60
N SER A 53 4.66 -14.65 -12.78
CA SER A 53 5.69 -13.80 -12.16
C SER A 53 5.69 -13.91 -10.64
N PHE A 54 4.51 -13.90 -10.02
CA PHE A 54 4.40 -14.10 -8.58
C PHE A 54 4.83 -15.50 -8.16
N ALA A 55 4.36 -16.54 -8.87
CA ALA A 55 4.60 -17.95 -8.52
C ALA A 55 6.10 -18.30 -8.44
N GLN A 56 6.93 -17.69 -9.28
CA GLN A 56 8.38 -17.93 -9.29
C GLN A 56 9.07 -17.53 -7.98
N SER A 57 8.55 -16.56 -7.25
CA SER A 57 9.18 -15.98 -6.08
C SER A 57 8.52 -16.35 -4.75
N LEU A 58 7.47 -17.18 -4.78
CA LEU A 58 6.71 -17.53 -3.59
C LEU A 58 7.56 -18.29 -2.58
N ARG A 59 7.54 -17.83 -1.34
CA ARG A 59 8.12 -18.52 -0.17
C ARG A 59 7.17 -18.39 1.01
N ASP A 60 7.08 -19.46 1.80
CA ASP A 60 6.40 -19.42 3.09
C ASP A 60 7.30 -18.79 4.18
N ARG A 61 6.84 -18.86 5.42
CA ARG A 61 7.57 -18.31 6.58
C ARG A 61 8.94 -18.97 6.82
N ASP A 62 9.12 -20.20 6.34
CA ASP A 62 10.35 -20.99 6.50
C ASP A 62 11.26 -20.88 5.25
N GLY A 63 10.88 -20.05 4.28
CA GLY A 63 11.62 -19.84 3.03
C GLY A 63 11.40 -20.95 1.99
N VAL A 64 10.41 -21.83 2.20
CA VAL A 64 10.13 -22.96 1.32
C VAL A 64 9.16 -22.55 0.20
N ALA A 65 9.44 -22.97 -1.03
CA ALA A 65 8.54 -22.78 -2.16
C ALA A 65 7.31 -23.71 -2.07
N PRO A 66 6.16 -23.31 -2.61
CA PRO A 66 5.00 -24.20 -2.67
C PRO A 66 5.30 -25.43 -3.52
N ARG A 67 4.74 -26.58 -3.12
CA ARG A 67 4.84 -27.82 -3.90
C ARG A 67 3.96 -27.73 -5.15
N PRO A 68 4.30 -28.45 -6.24
CA PRO A 68 3.42 -28.57 -7.39
C PRO A 68 2.00 -29.02 -6.98
N GLY A 69 0.97 -28.29 -7.44
CA GLY A 69 -0.43 -28.55 -7.09
C GLY A 69 -0.87 -28.13 -5.68
N GLN A 70 0.01 -27.60 -4.85
CA GLN A 70 -0.35 -27.09 -3.53
C GLN A 70 -1.21 -25.83 -3.67
N PRO A 71 -2.38 -25.75 -2.99
CA PRO A 71 -3.13 -24.51 -2.88
C PRO A 71 -2.27 -23.43 -2.19
N VAL A 72 -2.17 -22.28 -2.82
CA VAL A 72 -1.38 -21.15 -2.31
C VAL A 72 -2.30 -20.03 -1.84
N ARG A 73 -2.09 -19.54 -0.64
CA ARG A 73 -2.63 -18.28 -0.18
C ARG A 73 -1.52 -17.23 -0.17
N LEU A 74 -1.60 -16.29 -1.11
CA LEU A 74 -0.60 -15.25 -1.29
C LEU A 74 -0.91 -14.06 -0.36
N LEU A 75 0.10 -13.59 0.36
CA LEU A 75 0.11 -12.27 0.99
C LEU A 75 0.99 -11.32 0.19
N GLU A 76 0.41 -10.24 -0.27
CA GLU A 76 1.11 -9.19 -1.00
C GLU A 76 0.92 -7.83 -0.32
N LYS A 77 1.99 -7.04 -0.25
CA LYS A 77 1.95 -5.66 0.25
C LYS A 77 2.89 -4.79 -0.57
N THR A 78 2.31 -3.97 -1.42
CA THR A 78 3.01 -2.92 -2.17
C THR A 78 2.18 -1.63 -2.13
N PRO A 79 2.74 -0.48 -1.74
CA PRO A 79 1.96 0.76 -1.67
C PRO A 79 1.26 1.12 -2.98
N LYS A 80 1.85 0.87 -4.13
CA LYS A 80 1.25 1.12 -5.45
C LYS A 80 -0.06 0.36 -5.68
N ASN A 81 -0.28 -0.75 -4.95
CA ASN A 81 -1.49 -1.56 -5.09
C ASN A 81 -2.75 -0.88 -4.53
N THR A 82 -2.60 0.21 -3.79
CA THR A 82 -3.72 1.10 -3.43
C THR A 82 -4.39 1.73 -4.66
N LEU A 83 -3.70 1.80 -5.80
CA LEU A 83 -4.22 2.30 -7.08
C LEU A 83 -4.54 1.17 -8.07
N ARG A 84 -4.61 -0.09 -7.61
CA ARG A 84 -4.72 -1.27 -8.48
C ARG A 84 -5.78 -2.27 -8.02
N VAL A 85 -6.68 -1.87 -7.14
CA VAL A 85 -7.70 -2.78 -6.58
C VAL A 85 -8.54 -3.44 -7.68
N PRO A 86 -9.09 -2.73 -8.69
CA PRO A 86 -9.86 -3.36 -9.76
C PRO A 86 -9.04 -4.37 -10.56
N PHE A 87 -7.80 -4.02 -10.92
CA PHE A 87 -6.88 -4.92 -11.62
C PHE A 87 -6.57 -6.19 -10.81
N LEU A 88 -6.24 -6.02 -9.52
CA LEU A 88 -5.89 -7.15 -8.65
C LEU A 88 -7.05 -8.09 -8.40
N ARG A 89 -8.29 -7.60 -8.43
CA ARG A 89 -9.50 -8.45 -8.34
C ARG A 89 -9.66 -9.36 -9.55
N GLU A 90 -9.32 -8.88 -10.74
CA GLU A 90 -9.31 -9.71 -11.96
C GLU A 90 -8.15 -10.73 -11.91
N VAL A 91 -6.98 -10.28 -11.51
CA VAL A 91 -5.81 -11.18 -11.41
C VAL A 91 -6.00 -12.24 -10.33
N PHE A 92 -6.58 -11.90 -9.19
CA PHE A 92 -6.78 -12.79 -8.04
C PHE A 92 -8.25 -12.76 -7.58
N PRO A 93 -9.17 -13.43 -8.28
CA PRO A 93 -10.55 -13.55 -7.86
C PRO A 93 -10.67 -14.10 -6.44
N GLY A 94 -11.48 -13.46 -5.62
CA GLY A 94 -11.62 -13.79 -4.20
C GLY A 94 -10.53 -13.21 -3.30
N ALA A 95 -9.69 -12.28 -3.80
CA ALA A 95 -8.74 -11.55 -2.97
C ALA A 95 -9.43 -10.84 -1.80
N GLN A 96 -8.84 -10.94 -0.63
CA GLN A 96 -9.23 -10.19 0.57
C GLN A 96 -8.27 -9.02 0.75
N PHE A 97 -8.80 -7.87 1.13
CA PHE A 97 -8.03 -6.63 1.27
C PHE A 97 -7.86 -6.26 2.73
N VAL A 98 -6.62 -6.08 3.17
CA VAL A 98 -6.32 -5.51 4.48
C VAL A 98 -6.15 -4.01 4.31
N PHE A 99 -7.08 -3.23 4.86
CA PHE A 99 -7.01 -1.78 4.86
C PHE A 99 -6.31 -1.29 6.13
N LEU A 100 -5.01 -1.04 6.01
CA LEU A 100 -4.20 -0.50 7.10
C LEU A 100 -4.28 1.03 7.08
N TYR A 101 -4.96 1.60 8.07
CA TYR A 101 -5.10 3.04 8.24
C TYR A 101 -4.14 3.59 9.30
N ARG A 102 -3.55 4.73 9.01
CA ARG A 102 -2.73 5.51 9.93
C ARG A 102 -3.10 7.00 9.83
N GLU A 103 -3.03 7.70 10.98
CA GLU A 103 -3.38 9.11 11.08
C GLU A 103 -2.61 9.98 10.07
N PRO A 104 -3.29 10.91 9.35
CA PRO A 104 -2.67 11.69 8.28
C PRO A 104 -1.47 12.49 8.75
N ARG A 105 -1.50 13.11 9.95
CA ARG A 105 -0.35 13.87 10.48
C ARG A 105 0.94 13.04 10.53
N GLU A 106 0.82 11.76 10.90
CA GLU A 106 1.97 10.86 10.99
C GLU A 106 2.43 10.38 9.61
N VAL A 107 1.48 10.14 8.70
CA VAL A 107 1.78 9.71 7.34
C VAL A 107 2.42 10.85 6.57
N LEU A 108 1.84 12.06 6.60
CA LEU A 108 2.35 13.23 5.89
C LEU A 108 3.75 13.60 6.39
N ALA A 109 3.99 13.59 7.70
CA ALA A 109 5.33 13.81 8.25
C ALA A 109 6.34 12.79 7.69
N SER A 110 5.97 11.51 7.65
CA SER A 110 6.82 10.45 7.09
C SER A 110 7.04 10.62 5.58
N MET A 111 6.02 11.07 4.84
CA MET A 111 6.13 11.33 3.40
C MET A 111 7.06 12.52 3.13
N ILE A 112 6.98 13.60 3.92
CA ILE A 112 7.90 14.75 3.82
C ILE A 112 9.35 14.28 4.02
N GLU A 113 9.62 13.47 5.06
CA GLU A 113 10.94 12.89 5.28
C GLU A 113 11.38 11.99 4.12
N ALA A 114 10.47 11.18 3.57
CA ALA A 114 10.75 10.29 2.44
C ALA A 114 11.16 11.07 1.19
N TRP A 115 10.42 12.11 0.84
CA TRP A 115 10.73 12.99 -0.28
C TRP A 115 12.08 13.71 -0.11
N GLY A 116 12.33 14.27 1.07
CA GLY A 116 13.58 14.97 1.38
C GLY A 116 14.80 14.06 1.44
N SER A 117 14.61 12.77 1.78
CA SER A 117 15.73 11.82 1.92
C SER A 117 16.36 11.38 0.60
N GLY A 118 15.64 11.48 -0.51
CA GLY A 118 16.03 10.94 -1.80
C GLY A 118 16.17 9.41 -1.86
N ARG A 119 15.73 8.67 -0.82
CA ARG A 119 15.85 7.19 -0.76
C ARG A 119 14.69 6.47 -1.45
N PHE A 120 13.55 7.13 -1.62
CA PHE A 120 12.33 6.55 -2.19
C PHE A 120 12.05 7.06 -3.60
N ARG A 121 13.10 7.29 -4.38
CA ARG A 121 13.00 7.72 -5.78
C ARG A 121 12.36 6.63 -6.61
N THR A 122 11.15 6.87 -7.09
CA THR A 122 10.40 5.87 -7.86
C THR A 122 10.62 6.05 -9.35
N TYR A 123 10.63 7.30 -9.80
CA TYR A 123 10.80 7.67 -11.21
C TYR A 123 11.80 8.82 -11.33
N PRO A 124 13.12 8.50 -11.41
CA PRO A 124 14.18 9.53 -11.47
C PRO A 124 14.03 10.47 -12.67
N ASP A 125 13.64 9.91 -13.80
CA ASP A 125 13.54 10.62 -15.09
C ASP A 125 12.07 10.78 -15.53
N LEU A 126 11.16 11.10 -14.57
CA LEU A 126 9.74 11.27 -14.87
C LEU A 126 9.52 12.42 -15.88
N PRO A 127 9.02 12.14 -17.10
CA PRO A 127 8.89 13.15 -18.13
C PRO A 127 7.95 14.28 -17.71
N GLY A 128 8.44 15.52 -17.85
CA GLY A 128 7.67 16.70 -17.50
C GLY A 128 7.64 17.03 -16.01
N TRP A 129 8.42 16.32 -15.18
CA TRP A 129 8.63 16.66 -13.78
C TRP A 129 9.97 17.38 -13.59
N SER A 130 10.02 18.33 -12.66
CA SER A 130 11.22 19.11 -12.29
C SER A 130 11.28 19.24 -10.76
N GLY A 131 12.45 19.59 -10.23
CA GLY A 131 12.68 19.73 -8.79
C GLY A 131 13.12 18.43 -8.12
N LEU A 132 12.62 18.14 -6.91
CA LEU A 132 12.94 16.91 -6.21
C LEU A 132 12.51 15.69 -7.04
N THR A 133 13.36 14.68 -7.13
CA THR A 133 13.05 13.45 -7.86
C THR A 133 11.74 12.83 -7.34
N TRP A 134 10.85 12.45 -8.27
CA TRP A 134 9.55 11.89 -7.89
C TRP A 134 9.72 10.71 -6.95
N SER A 135 9.06 10.79 -5.81
CA SER A 135 9.12 9.80 -4.74
C SER A 135 7.74 9.20 -4.46
N LEU A 136 7.72 7.96 -3.98
CA LEU A 136 6.52 7.20 -3.64
C LEU A 136 5.62 6.93 -4.87
N LEU A 137 4.28 6.86 -4.69
CA LEU A 137 3.34 6.53 -5.75
C LEU A 137 3.23 7.64 -6.79
N LEU A 138 3.06 7.26 -8.04
CA LEU A 138 2.65 8.19 -9.09
C LEU A 138 1.13 8.20 -9.15
N VAL A 139 0.53 9.26 -8.62
CA VAL A 139 -0.93 9.41 -8.52
C VAL A 139 -1.52 10.08 -9.76
N PRO A 140 -2.81 9.86 -10.07
CA PRO A 140 -3.50 10.61 -11.12
C PRO A 140 -3.41 12.12 -10.87
N GLY A 141 -3.27 12.91 -11.93
CA GLY A 141 -3.19 14.38 -11.83
C GLY A 141 -1.87 14.94 -11.30
N TRP A 142 -0.85 14.11 -11.08
CA TRP A 142 0.44 14.52 -10.51
C TRP A 142 1.11 15.71 -11.21
N ARG A 143 0.80 15.95 -12.48
CA ARG A 143 1.35 17.07 -13.24
C ARG A 143 0.95 18.45 -12.69
N GLU A 144 -0.19 18.50 -11.99
CA GLU A 144 -0.68 19.69 -11.31
C GLU A 144 0.09 19.99 -10.01
N TYR A 145 0.95 19.06 -9.57
CA TYR A 145 1.75 19.19 -8.34
C TYR A 145 3.11 19.85 -8.59
N ARG A 146 3.41 20.16 -9.86
CA ARG A 146 4.62 20.91 -10.21
C ARG A 146 4.61 22.24 -9.45
N ASP A 147 5.77 22.63 -8.99
CA ASP A 147 5.99 23.90 -8.27
C ASP A 147 5.29 24.03 -6.90
N LEU A 148 4.65 22.95 -6.43
CA LEU A 148 4.13 22.92 -5.07
C LEU A 148 5.26 22.72 -4.05
N PRO A 149 5.16 23.34 -2.86
CA PRO A 149 5.97 22.95 -1.72
C PRO A 149 5.76 21.48 -1.39
N VAL A 150 6.79 20.81 -0.84
CA VAL A 150 6.75 19.37 -0.60
C VAL A 150 5.59 18.94 0.32
N GLU A 151 5.25 19.75 1.31
CA GLU A 151 4.12 19.50 2.20
C GLU A 151 2.77 19.53 1.48
N GLU A 152 2.60 20.42 0.52
CA GLU A 152 1.40 20.48 -0.33
C GLU A 152 1.33 19.29 -1.28
N LEU A 153 2.47 18.95 -1.88
CA LEU A 153 2.59 17.81 -2.76
C LEU A 153 2.21 16.52 -2.04
N VAL A 154 2.79 16.26 -0.85
CA VAL A 154 2.50 15.02 -0.10
C VAL A 154 1.06 14.97 0.39
N ALA A 155 0.48 16.12 0.77
CA ALA A 155 -0.92 16.19 1.17
C ALA A 155 -1.85 15.78 0.01
N ARG A 156 -1.62 16.33 -1.20
CA ARG A 156 -2.37 15.95 -2.41
C ARG A 156 -2.11 14.49 -2.81
N GLN A 157 -0.85 14.05 -2.77
CA GLN A 157 -0.50 12.66 -3.09
C GLN A 157 -1.22 11.68 -2.16
N TRP A 158 -1.26 11.96 -0.86
CA TRP A 158 -1.97 11.17 0.14
C TRP A 158 -3.48 11.17 -0.10
N ALA A 159 -4.08 12.36 -0.24
CA ALA A 159 -5.52 12.48 -0.46
C ALA A 159 -5.97 11.78 -1.74
N THR A 160 -5.31 12.05 -2.88
CA THR A 160 -5.62 11.40 -4.16
C THR A 160 -5.50 9.88 -4.07
N THR A 161 -4.48 9.38 -3.36
CA THR A 161 -4.30 7.93 -3.16
C THR A 161 -5.49 7.32 -2.41
N LEU A 162 -5.91 7.94 -1.30
CA LEU A 162 -7.00 7.39 -0.48
C LEU A 162 -8.38 7.58 -1.13
N GLU A 163 -8.62 8.70 -1.80
CA GLU A 163 -9.87 8.89 -2.54
C GLU A 163 -10.05 7.79 -3.61
N ARG A 164 -9.00 7.52 -4.39
CA ARG A 164 -9.04 6.43 -5.37
C ARG A 164 -9.21 5.06 -4.75
N LEU A 165 -8.48 4.80 -3.66
CA LEU A 165 -8.63 3.53 -2.93
C LEU A 165 -10.06 3.33 -2.43
N LEU A 166 -10.67 4.37 -1.84
CA LEU A 166 -12.03 4.29 -1.34
C LEU A 166 -13.05 4.09 -2.46
N ASP A 167 -12.91 4.82 -3.58
CA ASP A 167 -13.75 4.62 -4.78
C ASP A 167 -13.69 3.15 -5.25
N ASP A 168 -12.49 2.60 -5.37
CA ASP A 168 -12.29 1.22 -5.81
C ASP A 168 -12.86 0.20 -4.81
N LEU A 169 -12.69 0.44 -3.50
CA LEU A 169 -13.17 -0.44 -2.44
C LEU A 169 -14.70 -0.41 -2.27
N GLU A 170 -15.41 0.61 -2.74
CA GLU A 170 -16.88 0.63 -2.73
C GLU A 170 -17.51 -0.54 -3.52
N SER A 171 -16.79 -1.03 -4.54
CA SER A 171 -17.20 -2.20 -5.33
C SER A 171 -16.81 -3.55 -4.72
N VAL A 172 -16.07 -3.54 -3.61
CA VAL A 172 -15.58 -4.75 -2.92
C VAL A 172 -16.57 -5.10 -1.79
N PRO A 173 -17.01 -6.36 -1.69
CA PRO A 173 -17.86 -6.76 -0.56
C PRO A 173 -17.18 -6.47 0.79
N ALA A 174 -17.92 -5.92 1.75
CA ALA A 174 -17.38 -5.57 3.06
C ALA A 174 -16.77 -6.79 3.80
N SER A 175 -17.29 -7.99 3.55
CA SER A 175 -16.74 -9.25 4.07
C SER A 175 -15.34 -9.57 3.53
N SER A 176 -14.96 -8.98 2.40
CA SER A 176 -13.62 -9.14 1.80
C SER A 176 -12.63 -8.05 2.21
N ILE A 177 -13.05 -7.12 3.11
CA ILE A 177 -12.20 -6.04 3.59
C ILE A 177 -11.99 -6.22 5.10
N ALA A 178 -10.74 -6.25 5.51
CA ALA A 178 -10.34 -6.32 6.92
C ALA A 178 -9.64 -5.03 7.33
N PRO A 179 -10.31 -4.15 8.09
CA PRO A 179 -9.69 -2.91 8.57
C PRO A 179 -8.75 -3.17 9.74
N ILE A 180 -7.67 -2.40 9.79
CA ILE A 180 -6.75 -2.35 10.92
C ILE A 180 -6.24 -0.92 11.09
N ARG A 181 -6.30 -0.40 12.32
CA ARG A 181 -5.68 0.88 12.65
C ARG A 181 -4.24 0.65 13.12
N TYR A 182 -3.32 1.41 12.58
CA TYR A 182 -1.90 1.30 12.94
C TYR A 182 -1.65 1.57 14.42
N ALA A 183 -2.39 2.53 15.01
CA ALA A 183 -2.30 2.85 16.42
C ALA A 183 -2.70 1.68 17.31
N ASP A 184 -3.81 1.01 16.99
CA ASP A 184 -4.30 -0.16 17.75
C ASP A 184 -3.30 -1.33 17.61
N PHE A 185 -2.79 -1.54 16.40
CA PHE A 185 -1.76 -2.56 16.17
C PHE A 185 -0.47 -2.28 16.96
N LEU A 186 -0.06 -1.03 17.13
CA LEU A 186 1.11 -0.70 17.97
C LEU A 186 0.82 -0.87 19.46
N ALA A 187 -0.39 -0.57 19.89
CA ALA A 187 -0.79 -0.68 21.28
C ALA A 187 -0.95 -2.15 21.71
N GLN A 188 -1.54 -2.99 20.86
CA GLN A 188 -1.87 -4.40 21.17
C GLN A 188 -1.52 -5.33 19.98
N PRO A 189 -0.24 -5.49 19.63
CA PRO A 189 0.16 -6.18 18.40
C PRO A 189 -0.35 -7.61 18.29
N GLN A 190 -0.32 -8.37 19.39
CA GLN A 190 -0.76 -9.76 19.43
C GLN A 190 -2.27 -9.86 19.19
N ALA A 191 -3.06 -9.11 19.97
CA ALA A 191 -4.52 -9.14 19.85
C ALA A 191 -4.98 -8.70 18.44
N GLU A 192 -4.37 -7.64 17.89
CA GLU A 192 -4.75 -7.13 16.58
C GLU A 192 -4.39 -8.09 15.44
N ILE A 193 -3.25 -8.77 15.50
CA ILE A 193 -2.90 -9.75 14.47
C ILE A 193 -3.79 -10.99 14.55
N GLU A 194 -4.14 -11.45 15.75
CA GLU A 194 -5.06 -12.57 15.96
C GLU A 194 -6.46 -12.24 15.43
N ARG A 195 -6.99 -11.04 15.77
CA ARG A 195 -8.26 -10.54 15.27
C ARG A 195 -8.27 -10.47 13.74
N LEU A 196 -7.20 -9.93 13.15
CA LEU A 196 -7.06 -9.83 11.70
C LEU A 196 -6.99 -11.20 11.03
N CYS A 197 -6.20 -12.12 11.58
CA CYS A 197 -6.09 -13.48 11.06
C CYS A 197 -7.42 -14.24 11.17
N ALA A 198 -8.13 -14.12 12.30
CA ALA A 198 -9.45 -14.71 12.46
C ALA A 198 -10.45 -14.19 11.42
N ARG A 199 -10.51 -12.87 11.19
CA ARG A 199 -11.37 -12.26 10.15
C ARG A 199 -11.04 -12.76 8.76
N LEU A 200 -9.76 -12.97 8.46
CA LEU A 200 -9.26 -13.49 7.19
C LEU A 200 -9.28 -15.01 7.09
N GLN A 201 -9.76 -15.71 8.11
CA GLN A 201 -9.75 -17.19 8.19
C GLN A 201 -8.34 -17.76 8.01
N LEU A 202 -7.35 -17.12 8.62
CA LEU A 202 -5.96 -17.55 8.66
C LEU A 202 -5.64 -18.17 10.01
N PRO A 203 -4.96 -19.31 10.07
CA PRO A 203 -4.41 -19.81 11.31
C PRO A 203 -3.31 -18.87 11.81
N TRP A 204 -3.22 -18.72 13.13
CA TRP A 204 -2.15 -17.97 13.78
C TRP A 204 -1.58 -18.77 14.95
N ASP A 205 -0.29 -19.06 14.93
CA ASP A 205 0.41 -19.91 15.90
C ASP A 205 1.68 -19.25 16.47
N VAL A 206 1.82 -17.92 16.31
CA VAL A 206 3.02 -17.20 16.64
C VAL A 206 2.79 -16.25 17.81
N ALA A 207 3.54 -16.41 18.89
CA ALA A 207 3.66 -15.37 19.91
C ALA A 207 4.53 -14.23 19.37
N LEU A 208 3.97 -13.02 19.32
CA LEU A 208 4.74 -11.84 18.93
C LEU A 208 5.55 -11.34 20.13
N GLY A 209 6.86 -11.31 19.99
CA GLY A 209 7.72 -10.54 20.88
C GLY A 209 7.82 -9.07 20.44
N THR A 210 8.90 -8.41 20.80
CA THR A 210 9.19 -7.05 20.31
C THR A 210 9.26 -7.04 18.79
N LEU A 211 8.42 -6.21 18.16
CA LEU A 211 8.39 -6.07 16.72
C LEU A 211 9.61 -5.25 16.25
N PRO A 212 10.40 -5.75 15.31
CA PRO A 212 11.47 -4.95 14.72
C PRO A 212 10.88 -3.83 13.85
N PRO A 213 11.58 -2.69 13.71
CA PRO A 213 11.19 -1.67 12.76
C PRO A 213 11.21 -2.22 11.32
N SER A 214 10.38 -1.63 10.45
CA SER A 214 10.37 -1.97 9.03
C SER A 214 11.74 -1.67 8.38
N ARG A 215 12.13 -2.46 7.38
CA ARG A 215 13.34 -2.22 6.56
C ARG A 215 13.36 -0.83 5.90
N HIS A 216 12.19 -0.26 5.67
CA HIS A 216 12.00 1.05 5.05
C HIS A 216 11.88 2.19 6.06
N THR A 217 12.02 1.90 7.35
CA THR A 217 11.98 2.91 8.40
C THR A 217 13.22 3.79 8.33
N LEU A 218 13.04 5.07 8.02
CA LEU A 218 14.13 6.05 7.98
C LEU A 218 14.67 6.37 9.37
N THR A 219 13.76 6.51 10.32
CA THR A 219 14.06 6.84 11.71
C THR A 219 13.11 6.05 12.60
N LYS A 220 13.57 5.67 13.80
CA LYS A 220 12.79 4.88 14.75
C LYS A 220 11.40 5.48 14.93
N PRO A 221 10.32 4.67 14.90
CA PRO A 221 8.99 5.14 15.24
C PRO A 221 8.97 5.61 16.70
N GLU A 222 8.60 6.86 16.91
CA GLU A 222 8.42 7.46 18.23
C GLU A 222 7.07 8.16 18.27
N PRO A 223 6.39 8.16 19.42
CA PRO A 223 5.22 9.01 19.62
C PRO A 223 5.59 10.46 19.28
N ASP A 224 4.66 11.18 18.69
CA ASP A 224 4.80 12.61 18.39
C ASP A 224 5.96 13.02 17.46
N LYS A 225 6.61 12.07 16.79
CA LYS A 225 7.66 12.35 15.79
C LYS A 225 7.23 13.36 14.73
N TRP A 226 5.95 13.39 14.38
CA TRP A 226 5.35 14.33 13.43
C TRP A 226 5.51 15.81 13.84
N ARG A 227 5.71 16.08 15.15
CA ARG A 227 5.89 17.45 15.67
C ARG A 227 7.08 18.18 15.08
N LYS A 228 8.08 17.48 14.56
CA LYS A 228 9.18 18.10 13.81
C LYS A 228 8.72 18.90 12.60
N HIS A 229 7.54 18.56 12.09
CA HIS A 229 6.93 19.17 10.92
C HIS A 229 5.62 19.89 11.27
N GLU A 230 5.38 20.18 12.57
CA GLU A 230 4.10 20.72 13.06
C GLU A 230 3.69 22.00 12.33
N ASP A 231 4.63 22.91 12.12
CA ASP A 231 4.38 24.20 11.46
C ASP A 231 3.89 24.02 10.00
N VAL A 232 4.52 23.11 9.25
CA VAL A 232 4.11 22.83 7.87
C VAL A 232 2.85 21.97 7.80
N LEU A 233 2.70 21.03 8.72
CA LEU A 233 1.53 20.16 8.81
C LEU A 233 0.27 20.95 9.17
N SER A 234 0.36 21.95 10.05
CA SER A 234 -0.78 22.80 10.42
C SER A 234 -1.44 23.49 9.22
N ARG A 235 -0.66 23.79 8.16
CA ARG A 235 -1.15 24.40 6.92
C ARG A 235 -1.83 23.41 5.97
N VAL A 236 -1.45 22.14 5.99
CA VAL A 236 -1.94 21.16 5.02
C VAL A 236 -2.96 20.18 5.60
N LEU A 237 -2.97 19.93 6.90
CA LEU A 237 -3.94 19.05 7.55
C LEU A 237 -5.40 19.45 7.27
N PRO A 238 -5.78 20.75 7.31
CA PRO A 238 -7.15 21.14 6.95
C PRO A 238 -7.54 20.76 5.52
N LYS A 239 -6.58 20.69 4.59
CA LYS A 239 -6.82 20.36 3.18
C LYS A 239 -7.10 18.86 2.96
N VAL A 240 -6.60 18.00 3.84
CA VAL A 240 -6.81 16.55 3.79
C VAL A 240 -7.93 16.08 4.72
N GLU A 241 -8.49 16.98 5.50
CA GLU A 241 -9.58 16.66 6.45
C GLU A 241 -10.81 16.02 5.79
N PRO A 242 -11.31 16.50 4.63
CA PRO A 242 -12.42 15.83 3.94
C PRO A 242 -12.13 14.36 3.63
N THR A 243 -10.92 14.05 3.13
CA THR A 243 -10.49 12.68 2.86
C THR A 243 -10.38 11.86 4.16
N ARG A 244 -9.84 12.45 5.23
CA ARG A 244 -9.78 11.80 6.55
C ARG A 244 -11.17 11.40 7.04
N LEU A 245 -12.12 12.31 6.96
CA LEU A 245 -13.51 12.04 7.37
C LEU A 245 -14.16 10.95 6.52
N ARG A 246 -13.88 10.93 5.21
CA ARG A 246 -14.36 9.87 4.32
C ARG A 246 -13.78 8.50 4.70
N VAL A 247 -12.49 8.44 5.03
CA VAL A 247 -11.85 7.21 5.53
C VAL A 247 -12.49 6.74 6.84
N GLU A 248 -12.72 7.65 7.80
CA GLU A 248 -13.36 7.30 9.07
C GLU A 248 -14.77 6.74 8.86
N ALA A 249 -15.57 7.39 8.03
CA ALA A 249 -16.91 6.89 7.68
C ALA A 249 -16.85 5.51 7.00
N PHE A 250 -15.85 5.28 6.15
CA PHE A 250 -15.64 3.97 5.52
C PHE A 250 -15.27 2.89 6.55
N LEU A 251 -14.33 3.19 7.46
CA LEU A 251 -13.92 2.26 8.53
C LEU A 251 -15.08 1.91 9.48
N GLN A 252 -15.91 2.89 9.83
CA GLN A 252 -17.10 2.67 10.66
C GLN A 252 -18.10 1.70 10.01
N ARG A 253 -18.25 1.71 8.68
CA ARG A 253 -19.11 0.75 7.96
C ARG A 253 -18.57 -0.68 7.93
N LEU A 254 -17.28 -0.85 8.14
CA LEU A 254 -16.64 -2.18 8.14
C LEU A 254 -16.67 -2.88 9.52
N GLY A 255 -17.06 -2.17 10.57
CA GLY A 255 -17.30 -2.69 11.91
C GLY A 255 -16.17 -2.72 12.80
#